data_2f993d91688641c2fe5fdfa36570a0d3
#
_entry.id   2f993d91688641c2fe5fdfa36570a0d3
#
_cell.length_a   1.000
_cell.length_b   1.000
_cell.length_c   1.000
_cell.angle_alpha   90.00
_cell.angle_beta   90.00
_cell.angle_gamma   90.00
#
_symmetry.space_group_name_H-M   'P 1'
#
loop_
_entity.id
_entity.type
_entity.pdbx_description
1 polymer ?
#
loop_
_entity_poly.entity_id
_entity_poly.type
_entity_poly.pdbx_seq_one_letter_code
_entity_poly.pdbx_strand_id
1 'polypeptide(L)'
;LDEGAPTGDVIDFTGNASLLTDGEKEAFNAPYPDESYLAGAHHFPSLAPLFADDTEVAENKAAWEVLKQFDKPFTCAFADDDPMTAGGDKPFLEQIPGCRRVEHRTIGSAGHFLQQDQPEQCVQAILDITVL
;
A
#
# COMPACT_ATOMS: atom_id res chain seq x y z
N LEU A 1 9.70 8.45 -11.66
CA LEU A 1 9.53 9.71 -10.91
C LEU A 1 10.85 10.44 -11.01
N ASP A 2 10.84 11.69 -11.49
CA ASP A 2 12.04 12.50 -11.54
C ASP A 2 12.58 12.69 -10.11
N GLU A 3 13.89 12.58 -9.96
CA GLU A 3 14.57 12.92 -8.70
C GLU A 3 14.20 14.36 -8.34
N GLY A 4 13.47 14.54 -7.24
CA GLY A 4 13.08 15.87 -6.76
C GLY A 4 11.58 16.23 -6.89
N ALA A 5 10.71 15.32 -7.31
CA ALA A 5 9.27 15.60 -7.29
C ALA A 5 8.78 15.81 -5.85
N PRO A 6 8.03 16.91 -5.56
CA PRO A 6 7.44 17.14 -4.26
C PRO A 6 6.54 15.97 -3.84
N THR A 7 6.59 15.59 -2.58
CA THR A 7 5.84 14.42 -2.06
C THR A 7 4.34 14.55 -2.31
N GLY A 8 3.78 15.75 -2.15
CA GLY A 8 2.37 16.02 -2.43
C GLY A 8 1.98 15.76 -3.89
N ASP A 9 2.86 16.05 -4.84
CA ASP A 9 2.60 15.76 -6.26
C ASP A 9 2.68 14.26 -6.57
N VAL A 10 3.54 13.52 -5.89
CA VAL A 10 3.61 12.06 -6.01
C VAL A 10 2.31 11.42 -5.54
N ILE A 11 1.78 11.86 -4.40
CA ILE A 11 0.53 11.34 -3.84
C ILE A 11 -0.66 11.70 -4.74
N ASP A 12 -0.72 12.92 -5.26
CA ASP A 12 -1.75 13.37 -6.19
C ASP A 12 -1.76 12.56 -7.50
N PHE A 13 -0.57 12.26 -8.03
CA PHE A 13 -0.42 11.50 -9.27
C PHE A 13 -0.80 10.02 -9.12
N THR A 14 -0.54 9.42 -7.95
CA THR A 14 -0.78 7.98 -7.69
C THR A 14 -2.11 7.72 -6.99
N GLY A 15 -2.77 8.77 -6.48
CA GLY A 15 -4.12 8.71 -5.94
C GLY A 15 -5.16 8.58 -7.05
N ASN A 16 -6.37 8.15 -6.71
CA ASN A 16 -7.48 8.12 -7.65
C ASN A 16 -8.42 9.30 -7.42
N ALA A 17 -8.52 10.16 -8.44
CA ALA A 17 -9.65 11.06 -8.72
C ALA A 17 -9.98 12.18 -7.73
N SER A 18 -9.46 12.24 -6.55
CA SER A 18 -9.54 13.45 -5.74
C SER A 18 -8.20 14.15 -5.79
N LEU A 19 -8.06 15.05 -6.74
CA LEU A 19 -6.95 15.98 -6.75
C LEU A 19 -6.82 16.59 -5.35
N LEU A 20 -5.67 16.40 -4.73
CA LEU A 20 -5.37 17.07 -3.48
C LEU A 20 -5.49 18.59 -3.66
N THR A 21 -6.05 19.26 -2.68
CA THR A 21 -5.98 20.72 -2.63
C THR A 21 -4.52 21.16 -2.44
N ASP A 22 -4.20 22.38 -2.83
CA ASP A 22 -2.86 22.94 -2.64
C ASP A 22 -2.41 22.88 -1.16
N GLY A 23 -3.32 23.12 -0.22
CA GLY A 23 -3.03 23.03 1.22
C GLY A 23 -2.69 21.59 1.67
N GLU A 24 -3.34 20.58 1.10
CA GLU A 24 -3.02 19.17 1.38
C GLU A 24 -1.68 18.78 0.78
N LYS A 25 -1.36 19.22 -0.43
CA LYS A 25 -0.03 19.02 -1.04
C LYS A 25 1.07 19.66 -0.19
N GLU A 26 0.86 20.89 0.28
CA GLU A 26 1.78 21.57 1.19
C GLU A 26 1.94 20.80 2.52
N ALA A 27 0.87 20.23 3.05
CA ALA A 27 0.94 19.42 4.27
C ALA A 27 1.79 18.15 4.08
N PHE A 28 1.68 17.49 2.93
CA PHE A 28 2.54 16.35 2.58
C PHE A 28 4.00 16.75 2.34
N ASN A 29 4.25 17.95 1.86
CA ASN A 29 5.61 18.49 1.65
C ASN A 29 6.26 19.01 2.95
N ALA A 30 5.47 19.41 3.94
CA ALA A 30 5.94 20.05 5.16
C ALA A 30 7.04 19.29 5.93
N PRO A 31 7.06 17.92 5.99
CA PRO A 31 8.16 17.19 6.63
C PRO A 31 9.50 17.28 5.88
N TYR A 32 9.53 17.79 4.67
CA TYR A 32 10.68 17.80 3.78
C TYR A 32 11.05 19.23 3.34
N PRO A 33 11.61 20.05 4.23
CA PRO A 33 11.90 21.46 3.95
C PRO A 33 12.97 21.67 2.85
N ASP A 34 13.80 20.65 2.59
CA ASP A 34 14.76 20.60 1.49
C ASP A 34 15.11 19.15 1.14
N GLU A 35 15.86 18.94 0.05
CA GLU A 35 16.23 17.62 -0.47
C GLU A 35 16.96 16.71 0.53
N SER A 36 17.66 17.27 1.51
CA SER A 36 18.39 16.45 2.50
C SER A 36 17.46 15.60 3.37
N TYR A 37 16.21 16.00 3.49
CA TYR A 37 15.17 15.25 4.22
C TYR A 37 14.51 14.15 3.40
N LEU A 38 14.69 14.13 2.08
CA LEU A 38 14.09 13.16 1.17
C LEU A 38 14.90 11.86 1.02
N ALA A 39 16.08 11.74 1.62
CA ALA A 39 16.97 10.59 1.44
C ALA A 39 16.28 9.23 1.71
N GLY A 40 15.47 9.16 2.77
CA GLY A 40 14.68 7.95 3.08
C GLY A 40 13.60 7.66 2.03
N ALA A 41 12.86 8.68 1.62
CA ALA A 41 11.80 8.54 0.62
C ALA A 41 12.36 8.11 -0.75
N HIS A 42 13.51 8.64 -1.14
CA HIS A 42 14.19 8.26 -2.39
C HIS A 42 14.79 6.85 -2.33
N HIS A 43 15.29 6.43 -1.18
CA HIS A 43 15.89 5.10 -1.03
C HIS A 43 14.85 3.99 -0.85
N PHE A 44 13.71 4.29 -0.24
CA PHE A 44 12.69 3.29 0.10
C PHE A 44 12.23 2.43 -1.09
N PRO A 45 11.93 2.97 -2.30
CA PRO A 45 11.53 2.16 -3.43
C PRO A 45 12.59 1.15 -3.89
N SER A 46 13.88 1.45 -3.68
CA SER A 46 14.98 0.54 -4.05
C SER A 46 15.09 -0.69 -3.15
N LEU A 47 14.38 -0.71 -2.02
CA LEU A 47 14.32 -1.86 -1.11
C LEU A 47 13.24 -2.87 -1.51
N ALA A 48 12.37 -2.54 -2.48
CA ALA A 48 11.38 -3.47 -2.97
C ALA A 48 12.06 -4.59 -3.79
N PRO A 49 11.85 -5.88 -3.46
CA PRO A 49 12.48 -7.00 -4.16
C PRO A 49 11.83 -7.23 -5.53
N LEU A 50 12.21 -6.44 -6.52
CA LEU A 50 11.65 -6.47 -7.88
C LEU A 50 12.37 -7.49 -8.78
N PHE A 51 13.63 -7.81 -8.52
CA PHE A 51 14.43 -8.74 -9.30
C PHE A 51 14.81 -9.97 -8.48
N ALA A 52 15.02 -11.09 -9.18
CA ALA A 52 15.26 -12.38 -8.55
C ALA A 52 16.56 -12.47 -7.73
N ASP A 53 17.49 -11.58 -7.97
CA ASP A 53 18.81 -11.47 -7.33
C ASP A 53 18.87 -10.36 -6.26
N ASP A 54 17.76 -9.68 -6.00
CA ASP A 54 17.68 -8.72 -4.90
C ASP A 54 17.89 -9.43 -3.56
N THR A 55 18.62 -8.78 -2.64
CA THR A 55 19.02 -9.36 -1.35
C THR A 55 17.83 -9.76 -0.49
N GLU A 56 16.74 -9.02 -0.57
CA GLU A 56 15.51 -9.21 0.22
C GLU A 56 14.63 -10.36 -0.27
N VAL A 57 14.89 -10.88 -1.50
CA VAL A 57 14.09 -11.98 -2.10
C VAL A 57 14.11 -13.25 -1.24
N ALA A 58 15.26 -13.59 -0.65
CA ALA A 58 15.37 -14.79 0.18
C ALA A 58 14.50 -14.68 1.44
N GLU A 59 14.53 -13.53 2.10
CA GLU A 59 13.72 -13.26 3.30
C GLU A 59 12.24 -13.18 2.98
N ASN A 60 11.88 -12.56 1.85
CA ASN A 60 10.50 -12.50 1.38
C ASN A 60 9.93 -13.90 1.10
N LYS A 61 10.69 -14.78 0.43
CA LYS A 61 10.29 -16.18 0.22
C LYS A 61 10.10 -16.92 1.53
N ALA A 62 10.99 -16.75 2.50
CA ALA A 62 10.87 -17.36 3.83
C ALA A 62 9.61 -16.86 4.56
N ALA A 63 9.30 -15.57 4.48
CA ALA A 63 8.08 -15.01 5.04
C ALA A 63 6.82 -15.60 4.41
N TRP A 64 6.81 -15.84 3.09
CA TRP A 64 5.70 -16.50 2.40
C TRP A 64 5.48 -17.94 2.89
N GLU A 65 6.53 -18.71 3.18
CA GLU A 65 6.37 -20.07 3.74
C GLU A 65 5.70 -20.07 5.13
N VAL A 66 5.90 -19.01 5.92
CA VAL A 66 5.19 -18.82 7.19
C VAL A 66 3.73 -18.39 6.94
N LEU A 67 3.51 -17.43 6.04
CA LEU A 67 2.16 -16.95 5.71
C LEU A 67 1.26 -18.06 5.16
N LYS A 68 1.79 -18.99 4.38
CA LYS A 68 1.04 -20.17 3.88
C LYS A 68 0.52 -21.09 5.00
N GLN A 69 1.02 -20.93 6.21
CA GLN A 69 0.56 -21.67 7.40
C GLN A 69 -0.30 -20.82 8.34
N PHE A 70 -0.52 -19.54 8.00
CA PHE A 70 -1.25 -18.62 8.86
C PHE A 70 -2.76 -18.87 8.73
N ASP A 71 -3.36 -19.40 9.80
CA ASP A 71 -4.76 -19.82 9.82
C ASP A 71 -5.69 -18.90 10.62
N LYS A 72 -5.14 -17.84 11.24
CA LYS A 72 -5.95 -16.80 11.88
C LYS A 72 -6.62 -15.91 10.84
N PRO A 73 -7.74 -15.23 11.18
CA PRO A 73 -8.40 -14.32 10.27
C PRO A 73 -7.41 -13.35 9.60
N PHE A 74 -7.42 -13.34 8.26
CA PHE A 74 -6.55 -12.50 7.44
C PHE A 74 -7.38 -11.86 6.33
N THR A 75 -7.55 -10.56 6.36
CA THR A 75 -8.31 -9.83 5.33
C THR A 75 -7.38 -9.13 4.36
N CYS A 76 -7.84 -9.03 3.12
CA CYS A 76 -7.26 -8.17 2.09
C CYS A 76 -8.21 -7.01 1.83
N ALA A 77 -7.66 -5.80 1.78
CA ALA A 77 -8.37 -4.59 1.41
C ALA A 77 -7.50 -3.80 0.43
N PHE A 78 -7.73 -4.01 -0.86
CA PHE A 78 -6.95 -3.42 -1.95
C PHE A 78 -7.79 -2.39 -2.70
N ALA A 79 -7.16 -1.35 -3.21
CA ALA A 79 -7.79 -0.35 -4.05
C ALA A 79 -8.15 -0.92 -5.43
N ASP A 80 -9.25 -0.42 -6.02
CA ASP A 80 -9.74 -0.89 -7.32
C ASP A 80 -9.00 -0.25 -8.51
N ASP A 81 -8.36 0.89 -8.29
CA ASP A 81 -7.67 1.65 -9.36
C ASP A 81 -6.23 2.03 -8.97
N ASP A 82 -5.57 1.16 -8.20
CA ASP A 82 -4.16 1.34 -7.85
C ASP A 82 -3.25 0.88 -9.00
N PRO A 83 -2.54 1.80 -9.68
CA PRO A 83 -1.70 1.44 -10.82
C PRO A 83 -0.48 0.59 -10.43
N MET A 84 -0.13 0.51 -9.15
CA MET A 84 1.07 -0.17 -8.66
C MET A 84 0.78 -1.56 -8.10
N THR A 85 -0.33 -1.73 -7.38
CA THR A 85 -0.60 -2.97 -6.63
C THR A 85 -1.93 -3.64 -6.99
N ALA A 86 -2.63 -3.18 -8.05
CA ALA A 86 -3.87 -3.79 -8.49
C ALA A 86 -3.71 -5.30 -8.74
N GLY A 87 -4.59 -6.10 -8.13
CA GLY A 87 -4.54 -7.56 -8.20
C GLY A 87 -3.44 -8.23 -7.33
N GLY A 88 -2.72 -7.45 -6.52
CA GLY A 88 -1.74 -7.95 -5.55
C GLY A 88 -2.35 -8.72 -4.38
N ASP A 89 -3.67 -8.65 -4.21
CA ASP A 89 -4.44 -9.45 -3.24
C ASP A 89 -4.49 -10.94 -3.61
N LYS A 90 -4.46 -11.28 -4.89
CA LYS A 90 -4.66 -12.65 -5.38
C LYS A 90 -3.74 -13.71 -4.74
N PRO A 91 -2.42 -13.50 -4.64
CA PRO A 91 -1.53 -14.46 -3.99
C PRO A 91 -1.89 -14.72 -2.52
N PHE A 92 -2.36 -13.69 -1.80
CA PHE A 92 -2.80 -13.83 -0.41
C PHE A 92 -4.08 -14.66 -0.33
N LEU A 93 -5.07 -14.33 -1.15
CA LEU A 93 -6.35 -15.03 -1.20
C LEU A 93 -6.19 -16.51 -1.54
N GLU A 94 -5.28 -16.84 -2.44
CA GLU A 94 -5.04 -18.20 -2.89
C GLU A 94 -4.25 -19.04 -1.89
N GLN A 95 -3.26 -18.46 -1.22
CA GLN A 95 -2.24 -19.21 -0.50
C GLN A 95 -2.37 -19.14 1.02
N ILE A 96 -3.04 -18.11 1.59
CA ILE A 96 -3.13 -17.94 3.06
C ILE A 96 -4.44 -18.55 3.57
N PRO A 97 -4.39 -19.61 4.40
CA PRO A 97 -5.58 -20.27 4.93
C PRO A 97 -6.53 -19.34 5.69
N GLY A 98 -5.98 -18.35 6.40
CA GLY A 98 -6.74 -17.36 7.15
C GLY A 98 -7.67 -16.50 6.31
N CYS A 99 -7.39 -16.32 5.02
CA CYS A 99 -8.25 -15.58 4.09
C CYS A 99 -9.62 -16.25 3.90
N ARG A 100 -9.73 -17.57 4.03
CA ARG A 100 -10.98 -18.31 3.86
C ARG A 100 -11.98 -18.11 5.01
N ARG A 101 -11.58 -17.43 6.06
CA ARG A 101 -12.38 -17.25 7.28
C ARG A 101 -13.05 -15.89 7.38
N VAL A 102 -12.76 -15.00 6.44
CA VAL A 102 -13.23 -13.61 6.45
C VAL A 102 -13.67 -13.19 5.07
N GLU A 103 -14.48 -12.16 5.03
CA GLU A 103 -14.75 -11.45 3.78
C GLU A 103 -13.63 -10.47 3.46
N HIS A 104 -13.42 -10.19 2.19
CA HIS A 104 -12.43 -9.27 1.69
C HIS A 104 -13.11 -8.04 1.11
N ARG A 105 -12.43 -6.90 1.18
CA ARG A 105 -12.96 -5.66 0.62
C ARG A 105 -12.11 -5.19 -0.54
N THR A 106 -12.79 -4.75 -1.60
CA THR A 106 -12.21 -3.83 -2.56
C THR A 106 -12.51 -2.42 -2.09
N ILE A 107 -11.50 -1.59 -1.95
CA ILE A 107 -11.65 -0.17 -1.63
C ILE A 107 -11.93 0.56 -2.94
N GLY A 108 -13.21 0.89 -3.15
CA GLY A 108 -13.67 1.46 -4.41
C GLY A 108 -13.34 2.95 -4.54
N SER A 109 -13.04 3.39 -5.75
CA SER A 109 -12.64 4.77 -6.06
C SER A 109 -11.39 5.21 -5.30
N ALA A 110 -10.39 4.34 -5.23
CA ALA A 110 -9.13 4.58 -4.55
C ALA A 110 -7.94 4.18 -5.42
N GLY A 111 -6.88 4.97 -5.37
CA GLY A 111 -5.59 4.69 -5.96
C GLY A 111 -4.60 4.10 -4.96
N HIS A 112 -3.31 4.35 -5.19
CA HIS A 112 -2.24 3.79 -4.37
C HIS A 112 -2.29 4.27 -2.89
N PHE A 113 -2.71 5.50 -2.66
CA PHE A 113 -2.88 6.06 -1.32
C PHE A 113 -4.35 5.95 -0.86
N LEU A 114 -4.87 4.73 -0.84
CA LEU A 114 -6.26 4.42 -0.52
C LEU A 114 -6.74 5.00 0.83
N GLN A 115 -5.85 5.17 1.80
CA GLN A 115 -6.15 5.77 3.09
C GLN A 115 -6.39 7.28 3.00
N GLN A 116 -5.87 7.95 1.97
CA GLN A 116 -6.16 9.35 1.65
C GLN A 116 -7.47 9.46 0.87
N ASP A 117 -7.65 8.56 -0.12
CA ASP A 117 -8.78 8.61 -1.02
C ASP A 117 -10.08 8.16 -0.34
N GLN A 118 -10.03 7.09 0.47
CA GLN A 118 -11.19 6.41 1.05
C GLN A 118 -10.96 5.98 2.52
N PRO A 119 -10.70 6.92 3.44
CA PRO A 119 -10.38 6.62 4.83
C PRO A 119 -11.49 5.84 5.55
N GLU A 120 -12.76 6.13 5.27
CA GLU A 120 -13.90 5.44 5.89
C GLU A 120 -13.97 3.98 5.47
N GLN A 121 -13.69 3.66 4.21
CA GLN A 121 -13.66 2.26 3.73
C GLN A 121 -12.50 1.50 4.36
N CYS A 122 -11.35 2.15 4.55
CA CYS A 122 -10.20 1.55 5.24
C CYS A 122 -10.53 1.26 6.71
N VAL A 123 -11.15 2.19 7.41
CA VAL A 123 -11.62 2.00 8.80
C VAL A 123 -12.61 0.83 8.86
N GLN A 124 -13.56 0.76 7.93
CA GLN A 124 -14.53 -0.32 7.92
C GLN A 124 -13.87 -1.69 7.69
N ALA A 125 -12.86 -1.78 6.80
CA ALA A 125 -12.11 -3.03 6.60
C ALA A 125 -11.40 -3.51 7.87
N ILE A 126 -10.88 -2.57 8.69
CA ILE A 126 -10.27 -2.88 9.99
C ILE A 126 -11.34 -3.36 10.99
N LEU A 127 -12.48 -2.66 11.05
CA LEU A 127 -13.56 -3.02 11.97
C LEU A 127 -14.12 -4.40 11.65
N ASP A 128 -14.30 -4.76 10.39
CA ASP A 128 -14.85 -6.06 9.98
C ASP A 128 -14.02 -7.24 10.50
N ILE A 129 -12.69 -7.10 10.59
CA ILE A 129 -11.84 -8.18 11.10
C ILE A 129 -11.70 -8.16 12.62
N THR A 130 -11.96 -7.03 13.27
CA THR A 130 -11.80 -6.91 14.74
C THR A 130 -13.00 -7.40 15.53
N VAL A 131 -14.14 -7.62 14.90
CA VAL A 131 -15.38 -8.10 15.55
C VAL A 131 -15.61 -9.61 15.36
N LEU A 132 -14.64 -10.31 14.80
CA LEU A 132 -14.64 -11.77 14.64
C LEU A 132 -14.10 -12.44 15.90
#